data_5314ef664a54149ce57237cd8ac0b118
#
_entry.id   5314ef664a54149ce57237cd8ac0b118
#
_cell.length_a   1.000
_cell.length_b   1.000
_cell.length_c   1.000
_cell.angle_alpha   90.00
_cell.angle_beta   90.00
_cell.angle_gamma   90.00
#
_symmetry.space_group_name_H-M   'P 1'
#
loop_
_entity.id
_entity.type
_entity.pdbx_description
1 polymer ?
#
loop_
_entity_poly.entity_id
_entity_poly.type
_entity_poly.pdbx_seq_one_letter_code
_entity_poly.pdbx_strand_id
1 'polypeptide(L)'
;FQQQGIDVYYYIQINSFRLRAGLIDIKEQIPKNGIFKASEYQEFLMYKDYIDLNKIFVVNSTKSLGLHPKTILLYLKLVKHIKSFRANIIHITWPLMGIKLLLYAFRKKIVLTLHDPFPHSGKESLKFELYRRLSIALIDRIVMLNNRNVRMFCEYYNYPFSKILVTQMGEFDYMRNVKCLSETKDKPYILFFGYISQYKGVEILLESMKYIHEKYANIKLVVAGGGKIYFDKSLYEEQDYIEIRNCYIGIPELVGLLRGCLFAVCPYKDATQSGVIQTAFSLNVPVIATDVGALPDAVTDGVTGAIIPPCDVNALTCKIDDWLKNPQKINLMRCNIESIWRKKMNWVPIVKQYEEFYKEFIFNQS
;
A
#
# COMPACT_ATOMS: atom_id res chain seq x y z
N PHE A 1 -11.80 -8.49 -11.25
CA PHE A 1 -12.53 -8.01 -12.42
C PHE A 1 -12.33 -8.92 -13.63
N GLN A 2 -11.09 -9.16 -14.11
CA GLN A 2 -10.86 -10.01 -15.28
C GLN A 2 -11.41 -11.44 -15.10
N GLN A 3 -11.27 -12.03 -13.90
CA GLN A 3 -11.84 -13.35 -13.58
C GLN A 3 -13.38 -13.38 -13.64
N GLN A 4 -14.04 -12.22 -13.55
CA GLN A 4 -15.50 -12.06 -13.67
C GLN A 4 -15.94 -11.65 -15.10
N GLY A 5 -15.02 -11.72 -16.06
CA GLY A 5 -15.31 -11.39 -17.47
C GLY A 5 -15.34 -9.90 -17.80
N ILE A 6 -14.93 -9.03 -16.88
CA ILE A 6 -14.82 -7.58 -17.15
C ILE A 6 -13.53 -7.31 -17.90
N ASP A 7 -13.63 -6.59 -19.01
CA ASP A 7 -12.46 -6.20 -19.81
C ASP A 7 -11.71 -5.03 -19.16
N VAL A 8 -10.56 -5.32 -18.52
CA VAL A 8 -9.78 -4.36 -17.73
C VAL A 8 -8.40 -4.17 -18.32
N TYR A 9 -8.07 -2.92 -18.60
CA TYR A 9 -6.73 -2.49 -19.01
C TYR A 9 -6.09 -1.67 -17.88
N TYR A 10 -4.85 -1.99 -17.53
CA TYR A 10 -4.16 -1.35 -16.42
C TYR A 10 -2.91 -0.60 -16.91
N TYR A 11 -2.71 0.62 -16.42
CA TYR A 11 -1.57 1.45 -16.76
C TYR A 11 -0.71 1.72 -15.53
N ILE A 12 0.56 1.32 -15.63
CA ILE A 12 1.57 1.55 -14.58
C ILE A 12 2.50 2.66 -15.08
N GLN A 13 2.59 3.74 -14.33
CA GLN A 13 3.47 4.83 -14.66
C GLN A 13 4.80 4.71 -13.94
N ILE A 14 5.89 4.75 -14.73
CA ILE A 14 7.26 4.82 -14.25
C ILE A 14 7.97 6.02 -14.88
N ASN A 15 9.18 6.31 -14.42
CA ASN A 15 10.09 7.25 -15.08
C ASN A 15 11.52 6.72 -14.99
N SER A 16 12.42 7.19 -15.88
CA SER A 16 13.81 6.73 -15.95
C SER A 16 14.62 6.99 -14.69
N PHE A 17 14.14 7.84 -13.78
CA PHE A 17 14.77 8.10 -12.48
C PHE A 17 14.18 7.23 -11.36
N ARG A 18 13.01 6.66 -11.60
CA ARG A 18 12.29 5.79 -10.66
C ARG A 18 11.64 4.67 -11.46
N LEU A 19 12.40 3.63 -11.74
CA LEU A 19 11.93 2.42 -12.42
C LEU A 19 10.98 1.57 -11.55
N ARG A 20 10.54 2.13 -10.42
CA ARG A 20 9.68 1.47 -9.43
C ARG A 20 8.27 2.01 -9.52
N ALA A 21 7.32 1.12 -9.57
CA ALA A 21 5.89 1.42 -9.45
C ALA A 21 5.28 0.54 -8.35
N GLY A 22 5.12 1.13 -7.16
CA GLY A 22 4.65 0.37 -6.00
C GLY A 22 5.64 -0.73 -5.60
N LEU A 23 5.22 -1.99 -5.69
CA LEU A 23 6.03 -3.17 -5.37
C LEU A 23 6.78 -3.75 -6.59
N ILE A 24 6.67 -3.12 -7.76
CA ILE A 24 7.35 -3.58 -8.98
C ILE A 24 8.62 -2.76 -9.17
N ASP A 25 9.75 -3.43 -9.24
CA ASP A 25 11.07 -2.87 -9.50
C ASP A 25 11.56 -3.40 -10.85
N ILE A 26 11.47 -2.58 -11.89
CA ILE A 26 11.94 -2.94 -13.24
C ILE A 26 13.44 -2.74 -13.26
N LYS A 27 14.18 -3.84 -13.34
CA LYS A 27 15.65 -3.86 -13.30
C LYS A 27 16.28 -3.35 -14.59
N GLU A 28 15.64 -3.60 -15.72
CA GLU A 28 16.11 -3.14 -17.01
C GLU A 28 15.70 -1.68 -17.25
N GLN A 29 16.63 -0.85 -17.70
CA GLN A 29 16.32 0.51 -18.10
C GLN A 29 15.45 0.50 -19.34
N ILE A 30 14.30 1.16 -19.29
CA ILE A 30 13.46 1.43 -20.45
C ILE A 30 13.96 2.74 -21.09
N PRO A 31 14.76 2.68 -22.18
CA PRO A 31 15.50 3.85 -22.69
C PRO A 31 14.62 4.88 -23.39
N LYS A 32 13.36 4.56 -23.68
CA LYS A 32 12.48 5.37 -24.55
C LYS A 32 11.24 5.84 -23.78
N ASN A 33 10.77 7.05 -24.13
CA ASN A 33 9.41 7.45 -23.85
C ASN A 33 8.44 6.55 -24.62
N GLY A 34 7.48 5.95 -23.92
CA GLY A 34 6.55 5.06 -24.62
C GLY A 34 5.53 4.40 -23.71
N ILE A 35 4.72 3.59 -24.35
CA ILE A 35 3.74 2.71 -23.73
C ILE A 35 4.14 1.30 -24.16
N PHE A 36 4.46 0.45 -23.20
CA PHE A 36 4.99 -0.90 -23.43
C PHE A 36 4.06 -1.92 -22.76
N LYS A 37 3.98 -3.14 -23.27
CA LYS A 37 3.22 -4.20 -22.61
C LYS A 37 4.00 -4.77 -21.41
N ALA A 38 3.32 -5.05 -20.33
CA ALA A 38 3.94 -5.67 -19.15
C ALA A 38 4.45 -7.09 -19.44
N SER A 39 3.86 -7.79 -20.41
CA SER A 39 4.32 -9.11 -20.87
C SER A 39 5.75 -9.12 -21.44
N GLU A 40 6.31 -7.94 -21.76
CA GLU A 40 7.68 -7.81 -22.26
C GLU A 40 8.74 -7.79 -21.12
N TYR A 41 8.32 -7.75 -19.85
CA TYR A 41 9.19 -7.62 -18.67
C TYR A 41 9.07 -8.80 -17.73
N GLN A 42 10.21 -9.39 -17.35
CA GLN A 42 10.26 -10.57 -16.47
C GLN A 42 9.66 -10.30 -15.08
N GLU A 43 9.78 -9.08 -14.59
CA GLU A 43 9.27 -8.68 -13.27
C GLU A 43 7.75 -8.80 -13.14
N PHE A 44 7.03 -8.80 -14.25
CA PHE A 44 5.57 -9.00 -14.27
C PHE A 44 5.15 -10.47 -14.35
N LEU A 45 6.04 -11.38 -14.73
CA LEU A 45 5.68 -12.79 -14.92
C LEU A 45 5.13 -13.47 -13.66
N MET A 46 5.48 -12.96 -12.49
CA MET A 46 4.93 -13.44 -11.21
C MET A 46 3.41 -13.22 -11.08
N TYR A 47 2.81 -12.35 -11.90
CA TYR A 47 1.39 -12.03 -11.88
C TYR A 47 0.59 -12.72 -12.99
N LYS A 48 1.23 -13.50 -13.88
CA LYS A 48 0.60 -14.09 -15.08
C LYS A 48 -0.61 -14.98 -14.78
N ASP A 49 -0.61 -15.64 -13.62
CA ASP A 49 -1.69 -16.55 -13.20
C ASP A 49 -2.89 -15.80 -12.58
N TYR A 50 -2.74 -14.50 -12.34
CA TYR A 50 -3.76 -13.64 -11.72
C TYR A 50 -4.39 -12.67 -12.71
N ILE A 51 -3.61 -12.17 -13.68
CA ILE A 51 -3.99 -11.11 -14.60
C ILE A 51 -3.41 -11.35 -16.00
N ASP A 52 -4.14 -10.94 -17.04
CA ASP A 52 -3.64 -10.94 -18.41
C ASP A 52 -2.61 -9.81 -18.60
N LEU A 53 -1.33 -10.19 -18.68
CA LEU A 53 -0.23 -9.25 -18.83
C LEU A 53 -0.26 -8.46 -20.16
N ASN A 54 -0.99 -8.94 -21.18
CA ASN A 54 -1.15 -8.22 -22.44
C ASN A 54 -2.10 -7.02 -22.32
N LYS A 55 -2.90 -6.97 -21.24
CA LYS A 55 -3.79 -5.85 -20.90
C LYS A 55 -3.18 -4.89 -19.89
N ILE A 56 -1.90 -5.09 -19.52
CA ILE A 56 -1.15 -4.19 -18.63
C ILE A 56 -0.11 -3.42 -19.44
N PHE A 57 -0.10 -2.11 -19.27
CA PHE A 57 0.79 -1.21 -20.00
C PHE A 57 1.68 -0.43 -19.04
N VAL A 58 2.98 -0.43 -19.33
CA VAL A 58 3.99 0.38 -18.65
C VAL A 58 4.17 1.68 -19.41
N VAL A 59 3.83 2.80 -18.79
CA VAL A 59 3.99 4.15 -19.35
C VAL A 59 5.28 4.73 -18.81
N ASN A 60 6.34 4.76 -19.65
CA ASN A 60 7.64 5.27 -19.27
C ASN A 60 7.89 6.69 -19.76
N SER A 61 8.28 7.59 -18.86
CA SER A 61 8.74 8.94 -19.17
C SER A 61 10.23 9.08 -18.87
N THR A 62 11.02 9.39 -19.90
CA THR A 62 12.48 9.64 -19.77
C THR A 62 12.82 11.02 -19.20
N LYS A 63 11.83 11.88 -18.96
CA LYS A 63 11.97 13.20 -18.36
C LYS A 63 11.07 13.32 -17.13
N SER A 64 11.38 14.24 -16.24
CA SER A 64 10.51 14.54 -15.12
C SER A 64 9.09 14.87 -15.61
N LEU A 65 8.07 14.61 -14.80
CA LEU A 65 6.64 14.80 -15.15
C LEU A 65 6.23 16.29 -15.34
N GLY A 66 7.20 17.15 -15.70
CA GLY A 66 6.97 18.55 -16.05
C GLY A 66 6.40 18.75 -17.46
N LEU A 67 6.29 20.01 -17.88
CA LEU A 67 5.81 20.41 -19.21
C LEU A 67 6.86 20.22 -20.32
N HIS A 68 7.72 19.22 -20.21
CA HIS A 68 8.72 18.94 -21.24
C HIS A 68 8.02 18.39 -22.51
N PRO A 69 8.36 18.84 -23.73
CA PRO A 69 7.68 18.45 -24.99
C PRO A 69 7.56 16.92 -25.17
N LYS A 70 8.62 16.15 -24.84
CA LYS A 70 8.60 14.68 -24.92
C LYS A 70 7.56 14.06 -23.96
N THR A 71 7.34 14.68 -22.80
CA THR A 71 6.35 14.22 -21.82
C THR A 71 4.93 14.58 -22.30
N ILE A 72 4.75 15.79 -22.84
CA ILE A 72 3.46 16.21 -23.42
C ILE A 72 3.06 15.24 -24.55
N LEU A 73 3.98 14.96 -25.48
CA LEU A 73 3.71 14.03 -26.58
C LEU A 73 3.38 12.61 -26.10
N LEU A 74 4.05 12.13 -25.04
CA LEU A 74 3.73 10.84 -24.42
C LEU A 74 2.31 10.82 -23.89
N TYR A 75 1.87 11.86 -23.17
CA TYR A 75 0.52 11.92 -22.61
C TYR A 75 -0.56 12.09 -23.70
N LEU A 76 -0.28 12.80 -24.78
CA LEU A 76 -1.18 12.83 -25.94
C LEU A 76 -1.33 11.45 -26.58
N LYS A 77 -0.23 10.70 -26.72
CA LYS A 77 -0.27 9.30 -27.16
C LYS A 77 -1.06 8.42 -26.19
N LEU A 78 -0.85 8.61 -24.87
CA LEU A 78 -1.60 7.87 -23.85
C LEU A 78 -3.11 8.14 -23.93
N VAL A 79 -3.52 9.39 -24.09
CA VAL A 79 -4.95 9.76 -24.28
C VAL A 79 -5.50 9.07 -25.55
N LYS A 80 -4.76 9.09 -26.66
CA LYS A 80 -5.17 8.40 -27.91
C LYS A 80 -5.28 6.89 -27.70
N HIS A 81 -4.32 6.29 -27.00
CA HIS A 81 -4.30 4.86 -26.69
C HIS A 81 -5.48 4.45 -25.79
N ILE A 82 -5.78 5.22 -24.72
CA ILE A 82 -6.95 4.97 -23.87
C ILE A 82 -8.26 5.10 -24.68
N LYS A 83 -8.36 6.09 -25.57
CA LYS A 83 -9.55 6.27 -26.43
C LYS A 83 -9.80 5.07 -27.35
N SER A 84 -8.74 4.38 -27.82
CA SER A 84 -8.89 3.24 -28.73
C SER A 84 -9.63 2.04 -28.11
N PHE A 85 -9.58 1.90 -26.78
CA PHE A 85 -10.30 0.84 -26.05
C PHE A 85 -11.79 1.15 -25.81
N ARG A 86 -12.25 2.38 -26.08
CA ARG A 86 -13.64 2.82 -25.86
C ARG A 86 -14.15 2.49 -24.43
N ALA A 87 -13.27 2.58 -23.42
CA ALA A 87 -13.61 2.22 -22.06
C ALA A 87 -14.84 2.98 -21.53
N ASN A 88 -15.70 2.27 -20.81
CA ASN A 88 -16.87 2.87 -20.14
C ASN A 88 -16.44 3.64 -18.89
N ILE A 89 -15.49 3.10 -18.13
CA ILE A 89 -14.95 3.68 -16.89
C ILE A 89 -13.44 3.81 -16.99
N ILE A 90 -12.91 4.88 -16.43
CA ILE A 90 -11.48 5.10 -16.20
C ILE A 90 -11.28 5.28 -14.71
N HIS A 91 -10.68 4.29 -14.06
CA HIS A 91 -10.42 4.35 -12.63
C HIS A 91 -8.99 4.83 -12.37
N ILE A 92 -8.85 5.90 -11.60
CA ILE A 92 -7.56 6.45 -11.18
C ILE A 92 -7.40 6.32 -9.67
N THR A 93 -6.18 6.08 -9.21
CA THR A 93 -5.86 5.84 -7.78
C THR A 93 -5.16 7.01 -7.10
N TRP A 94 -4.93 8.10 -7.83
CA TRP A 94 -4.33 9.33 -7.32
C TRP A 94 -4.91 10.56 -8.01
N PRO A 95 -5.05 11.70 -7.31
CA PRO A 95 -5.41 12.97 -7.93
C PRO A 95 -4.49 13.32 -9.09
N LEU A 96 -5.06 13.83 -10.18
CA LEU A 96 -4.30 14.18 -11.37
C LEU A 96 -3.56 15.51 -11.17
N MET A 97 -2.25 15.51 -11.46
CA MET A 97 -1.40 16.67 -11.29
C MET A 97 -0.51 16.91 -12.51
N GLY A 98 -0.20 18.17 -12.80
CA GLY A 98 0.68 18.54 -13.91
C GLY A 98 0.16 18.04 -15.25
N ILE A 99 1.03 17.42 -16.05
CA ILE A 99 0.65 16.90 -17.37
C ILE A 99 -0.46 15.84 -17.33
N LYS A 100 -0.64 15.14 -16.21
CA LYS A 100 -1.73 14.17 -16.03
C LYS A 100 -3.12 14.80 -16.13
N LEU A 101 -3.22 16.11 -15.98
CA LEU A 101 -4.46 16.85 -16.20
C LEU A 101 -5.05 16.64 -17.60
N LEU A 102 -4.25 16.25 -18.59
CA LEU A 102 -4.76 15.86 -19.91
C LEU A 102 -5.75 14.69 -19.86
N LEU A 103 -5.68 13.84 -18.82
CA LEU A 103 -6.65 12.77 -18.62
C LEU A 103 -8.05 13.27 -18.25
N TYR A 104 -8.22 14.55 -17.85
CA TYR A 104 -9.56 15.16 -17.69
C TYR A 104 -10.36 15.25 -19.00
N ALA A 105 -9.73 15.00 -20.15
CA ALA A 105 -10.48 14.73 -21.38
C ALA A 105 -11.54 13.62 -21.22
N PHE A 106 -11.38 12.77 -20.21
CA PHE A 106 -12.30 11.67 -19.85
C PHE A 106 -13.12 11.93 -18.58
N ARG A 107 -13.19 13.16 -18.06
CA ARG A 107 -13.77 13.49 -16.73
C ARG A 107 -15.14 12.84 -16.46
N LYS A 108 -15.98 12.73 -17.49
CA LYS A 108 -17.30 12.09 -17.40
C LYS A 108 -17.26 10.56 -17.17
N LYS A 109 -16.09 9.94 -17.27
CA LYS A 109 -15.90 8.49 -17.10
C LYS A 109 -14.94 8.16 -15.96
N ILE A 110 -14.41 9.17 -15.26
CA ILE A 110 -13.38 8.99 -14.25
C ILE A 110 -14.04 8.68 -12.89
N VAL A 111 -13.54 7.60 -12.28
CA VAL A 111 -13.70 7.28 -10.86
C VAL A 111 -12.35 7.45 -10.18
N LEU A 112 -12.31 8.12 -9.03
CA LEU A 112 -11.09 8.36 -8.27
C LEU A 112 -11.11 7.59 -6.95
N THR A 113 -10.14 6.71 -6.71
CA THR A 113 -9.87 6.22 -5.36
C THR A 113 -8.99 7.20 -4.60
N LEU A 114 -9.49 7.66 -3.47
CA LEU A 114 -8.74 8.47 -2.52
C LEU A 114 -8.19 7.57 -1.40
N HIS A 115 -6.89 7.29 -1.44
CA HIS A 115 -6.20 6.56 -0.37
C HIS A 115 -6.09 7.43 0.89
N ASP A 116 -5.73 8.71 0.71
CA ASP A 116 -5.56 9.69 1.77
C ASP A 116 -6.43 10.92 1.45
N PRO A 117 -7.64 11.02 2.02
CA PRO A 117 -8.53 12.15 1.77
C PRO A 117 -7.97 13.48 2.28
N PHE A 118 -7.08 13.42 3.29
CA PHE A 118 -6.37 14.57 3.86
C PHE A 118 -4.85 14.31 3.87
N PRO A 119 -4.01 15.37 3.88
CA PRO A 119 -2.57 15.22 4.00
C PRO A 119 -2.20 14.65 5.37
N HIS A 120 -1.16 13.82 5.44
CA HIS A 120 -0.53 13.43 6.69
C HIS A 120 0.13 14.62 7.37
N SER A 121 0.21 14.58 8.69
CA SER A 121 0.94 15.57 9.50
C SER A 121 2.36 15.79 8.97
N GLY A 122 2.73 17.05 8.76
CA GLY A 122 4.05 17.43 8.22
C GLY A 122 4.25 17.27 6.72
N LYS A 123 3.21 16.92 5.94
CA LYS A 123 3.23 16.86 4.47
C LYS A 123 2.25 17.83 3.80
N GLU A 124 1.90 18.88 4.49
CA GLU A 124 1.01 19.90 3.97
C GLU A 124 1.70 20.69 2.86
N SER A 125 1.07 20.75 1.69
CA SER A 125 1.53 21.52 0.55
C SER A 125 0.33 22.14 -0.14
N LEU A 126 0.27 23.47 -0.18
CA LEU A 126 -0.78 24.22 -0.85
C LEU A 126 -0.97 23.79 -2.32
N LYS A 127 0.14 23.47 -2.99
CA LYS A 127 0.10 22.98 -4.36
C LYS A 127 -0.63 21.64 -4.49
N PHE A 128 -0.36 20.69 -3.59
CA PHE A 128 -1.05 19.39 -3.59
C PHE A 128 -2.52 19.52 -3.24
N GLU A 129 -2.84 20.39 -2.30
CA GLU A 129 -4.23 20.67 -1.92
C GLU A 129 -5.02 21.29 -3.07
N LEU A 130 -4.42 22.23 -3.81
CA LEU A 130 -5.05 22.82 -5.00
C LEU A 130 -5.37 21.75 -6.06
N TYR A 131 -4.43 20.86 -6.37
CA TYR A 131 -4.66 19.75 -7.31
C TYR A 131 -5.70 18.75 -6.80
N ARG A 132 -5.76 18.52 -5.51
CA ARG A 132 -6.79 17.66 -4.89
C ARG A 132 -8.16 18.28 -5.04
N ARG A 133 -8.34 19.56 -4.69
CA ARG A 133 -9.60 20.30 -4.87
C ARG A 133 -10.06 20.31 -6.32
N LEU A 134 -9.14 20.58 -7.25
CA LEU A 134 -9.43 20.54 -8.68
C LEU A 134 -9.88 19.12 -9.11
N SER A 135 -9.20 18.08 -8.64
CA SER A 135 -9.57 16.71 -8.95
C SER A 135 -10.96 16.37 -8.41
N ILE A 136 -11.24 16.71 -7.16
CA ILE A 136 -12.55 16.45 -6.52
C ILE A 136 -13.67 17.21 -7.25
N ALA A 137 -13.43 18.47 -7.64
CA ALA A 137 -14.43 19.29 -8.36
C ALA A 137 -14.73 18.78 -9.78
N LEU A 138 -13.78 18.13 -10.43
CA LEU A 138 -13.92 17.66 -11.81
C LEU A 138 -14.31 16.19 -11.96
N ILE A 139 -14.26 15.41 -10.87
CA ILE A 139 -14.53 13.97 -10.87
C ILE A 139 -15.86 13.71 -10.16
N ASP A 140 -16.72 12.94 -10.81
CA ASP A 140 -18.10 12.77 -10.39
C ASP A 140 -18.33 11.54 -9.49
N ARG A 141 -17.35 10.67 -9.35
CA ARG A 141 -17.41 9.46 -8.51
C ARG A 141 -16.10 9.24 -7.78
N ILE A 142 -16.22 9.01 -6.47
CA ILE A 142 -15.07 8.77 -5.57
C ILE A 142 -15.22 7.43 -4.87
N VAL A 143 -14.10 6.75 -4.66
CA VAL A 143 -14.00 5.57 -3.82
C VAL A 143 -13.14 5.90 -2.61
N MET A 144 -13.62 5.58 -1.43
CA MET A 144 -12.86 5.68 -0.16
C MET A 144 -12.73 4.30 0.47
N LEU A 145 -11.52 3.98 0.95
CA LEU A 145 -11.16 2.64 1.42
C LEU A 145 -11.41 2.42 2.93
N ASN A 146 -12.01 3.39 3.59
CA ASN A 146 -12.49 3.29 4.96
C ASN A 146 -13.58 4.34 5.22
N ASN A 147 -14.36 4.15 6.28
CA ASN A 147 -15.48 5.02 6.61
C ASN A 147 -15.12 6.22 7.53
N ARG A 148 -13.96 6.19 8.20
CA ARG A 148 -13.64 7.15 9.26
C ARG A 148 -13.67 8.61 8.82
N ASN A 149 -13.16 8.88 7.63
CA ASN A 149 -12.99 10.24 7.14
C ASN A 149 -14.07 10.68 6.15
N VAL A 150 -15.06 9.84 5.86
CA VAL A 150 -16.06 10.13 4.80
C VAL A 150 -16.90 11.36 5.14
N ARG A 151 -17.43 11.42 6.37
CA ARG A 151 -18.25 12.56 6.79
C ARG A 151 -17.46 13.86 6.75
N MET A 152 -16.28 13.89 7.35
CA MET A 152 -15.41 15.07 7.35
C MET A 152 -15.00 15.46 5.92
N PHE A 153 -14.75 14.48 5.05
CA PHE A 153 -14.46 14.73 3.64
C PHE A 153 -15.64 15.40 2.92
N CYS A 154 -16.86 14.88 3.09
CA CYS A 154 -18.06 15.46 2.49
C CYS A 154 -18.29 16.92 2.94
N GLU A 155 -18.11 17.19 4.23
CA GLU A 155 -18.24 18.53 4.81
C GLU A 155 -17.15 19.48 4.29
N TYR A 156 -15.88 19.05 4.32
CA TYR A 156 -14.74 19.90 3.95
C TYR A 156 -14.68 20.25 2.47
N TYR A 157 -15.03 19.30 1.59
CA TYR A 157 -15.00 19.49 0.13
C TYR A 157 -16.38 19.82 -0.46
N ASN A 158 -17.43 19.91 0.36
CA ASN A 158 -18.82 20.02 -0.07
C ASN A 158 -19.18 18.99 -1.14
N TYR A 159 -18.82 17.71 -0.87
CA TYR A 159 -18.97 16.62 -1.83
C TYR A 159 -20.12 15.69 -1.41
N PRO A 160 -21.08 15.35 -2.32
CA PRO A 160 -22.25 14.57 -1.96
C PRO A 160 -21.89 13.11 -1.64
N PHE A 161 -22.36 12.61 -0.48
CA PHE A 161 -22.16 11.24 -0.04
C PHE A 161 -22.65 10.20 -1.06
N SER A 162 -23.76 10.47 -1.77
CA SER A 162 -24.32 9.58 -2.79
C SER A 162 -23.39 9.32 -3.98
N LYS A 163 -22.31 10.07 -4.13
CA LYS A 163 -21.29 9.90 -5.18
C LYS A 163 -20.05 9.19 -4.68
N ILE A 164 -20.08 8.65 -3.45
CA ILE A 164 -18.95 7.99 -2.82
C ILE A 164 -19.27 6.50 -2.62
N LEU A 165 -18.42 5.62 -3.16
CA LEU A 165 -18.37 4.23 -2.73
C LEU A 165 -17.42 4.13 -1.54
N VAL A 166 -17.94 3.69 -0.40
CA VAL A 166 -17.12 3.31 0.76
C VAL A 166 -16.92 1.81 0.72
N THR A 167 -15.67 1.39 0.60
CA THR A 167 -15.30 -0.03 0.54
C THR A 167 -13.98 -0.27 1.28
N GLN A 168 -13.35 -1.37 1.06
CA GLN A 168 -12.07 -1.74 1.66
C GLN A 168 -11.12 -2.28 0.59
N MET A 169 -9.84 -2.37 0.91
CA MET A 169 -8.85 -3.03 0.07
C MET A 169 -8.86 -4.53 0.38
N GLY A 170 -8.95 -5.36 -0.64
CA GLY A 170 -8.90 -6.82 -0.50
C GLY A 170 -7.49 -7.33 -0.15
N GLU A 171 -7.37 -8.61 0.20
CA GLU A 171 -6.08 -9.23 0.51
C GLU A 171 -5.12 -9.25 -0.70
N PHE A 172 -3.82 -9.32 -0.42
CA PHE A 172 -2.77 -9.52 -1.45
C PHE A 172 -2.49 -11.02 -1.64
N ASP A 173 -3.49 -11.75 -2.11
CA ASP A 173 -3.48 -13.20 -2.22
C ASP A 173 -2.34 -13.76 -3.07
N TYR A 174 -1.90 -13.04 -4.11
CA TYR A 174 -0.76 -13.42 -4.95
C TYR A 174 0.54 -13.64 -4.15
N MET A 175 0.71 -12.95 -3.01
CA MET A 175 1.92 -13.08 -2.19
C MET A 175 2.12 -14.48 -1.63
N ARG A 176 1.04 -15.26 -1.47
CA ARG A 176 1.13 -16.63 -0.98
C ARG A 176 1.86 -17.57 -1.95
N ASN A 177 1.77 -17.29 -3.25
CA ASN A 177 2.38 -18.11 -4.30
C ASN A 177 3.76 -17.59 -4.75
N VAL A 178 4.22 -16.49 -4.18
CA VAL A 178 5.56 -15.97 -4.47
C VAL A 178 6.61 -16.91 -3.92
N LYS A 179 7.54 -17.34 -4.78
CA LYS A 179 8.75 -18.03 -4.36
C LYS A 179 9.61 -17.04 -3.59
N CYS A 180 9.74 -17.25 -2.29
CA CYS A 180 10.60 -16.41 -1.46
C CYS A 180 12.06 -16.80 -1.64
N LEU A 181 12.94 -15.84 -1.49
CA LEU A 181 14.32 -16.09 -1.17
C LEU A 181 14.32 -16.58 0.27
N SER A 182 14.66 -17.86 0.49
CA SER A 182 14.70 -18.43 1.85
C SER A 182 15.84 -17.78 2.61
N GLU A 183 15.52 -16.85 3.48
CA GLU A 183 16.43 -16.43 4.52
C GLU A 183 16.18 -17.32 5.74
N THR A 184 16.97 -18.39 5.87
CA THR A 184 17.09 -19.09 7.13
C THR A 184 17.84 -18.16 8.08
N LYS A 185 17.11 -17.47 8.96
CA LYS A 185 17.73 -16.73 10.05
C LYS A 185 18.00 -17.69 11.20
N ASP A 186 19.21 -17.67 11.71
CA ASP A 186 19.65 -18.53 12.82
C ASP A 186 18.89 -18.23 14.12
N LYS A 187 18.30 -17.07 14.25
CA LYS A 187 17.55 -16.63 15.43
C LYS A 187 16.15 -16.13 15.05
N PRO A 188 15.12 -16.39 15.88
CA PRO A 188 13.79 -15.85 15.69
C PRO A 188 13.80 -14.31 15.78
N TYR A 189 12.91 -13.64 15.02
CA TYR A 189 12.91 -12.19 14.95
C TYR A 189 11.52 -11.58 14.87
N ILE A 190 11.45 -10.34 15.33
CA ILE A 190 10.32 -9.41 15.19
C ILE A 190 10.59 -8.54 13.96
N LEU A 191 9.57 -8.23 13.17
CA LEU A 191 9.72 -7.52 11.91
C LEU A 191 9.05 -6.14 11.95
N PHE A 192 9.78 -5.09 11.62
CA PHE A 192 9.24 -3.86 11.06
C PHE A 192 9.53 -3.83 9.58
N PHE A 193 8.54 -3.50 8.74
CA PHE A 193 8.76 -3.33 7.32
C PHE A 193 7.98 -2.16 6.72
N GLY A 194 8.50 -1.63 5.61
CA GLY A 194 7.92 -0.53 4.88
C GLY A 194 8.77 0.74 4.93
N TYR A 195 8.30 1.83 4.33
CA TYR A 195 9.07 3.06 4.22
C TYR A 195 9.40 3.66 5.59
N ILE A 196 10.70 3.89 5.87
CA ILE A 196 11.17 4.49 7.12
C ILE A 196 10.87 5.99 7.10
N SER A 197 10.08 6.46 8.06
CA SER A 197 9.70 7.86 8.21
C SER A 197 9.26 8.15 9.65
N GLN A 198 9.38 9.40 10.06
CA GLN A 198 9.17 9.81 11.45
C GLN A 198 7.79 9.42 12.02
N TYR A 199 6.73 9.54 11.21
CA TYR A 199 5.38 9.18 11.66
C TYR A 199 5.20 7.67 11.91
N LYS A 200 6.12 6.82 11.42
CA LYS A 200 6.08 5.37 11.61
C LYS A 200 6.74 4.87 12.90
N GLY A 201 7.38 5.75 13.68
CA GLY A 201 7.79 5.47 15.05
C GLY A 201 8.80 4.34 15.23
N VAL A 202 9.71 4.13 14.25
CA VAL A 202 10.72 3.03 14.31
C VAL A 202 11.56 3.13 15.57
N GLU A 203 11.89 4.35 16.03
CA GLU A 203 12.66 4.61 17.24
C GLU A 203 11.98 4.09 18.52
N ILE A 204 10.64 4.06 18.55
CA ILE A 204 9.88 3.52 19.68
C ILE A 204 10.11 2.01 19.78
N LEU A 205 10.12 1.32 18.63
CA LEU A 205 10.40 -0.12 18.57
C LEU A 205 11.86 -0.42 18.90
N LEU A 206 12.80 0.38 18.39
CA LEU A 206 14.22 0.24 18.68
C LEU A 206 14.49 0.38 20.20
N GLU A 207 13.85 1.36 20.84
CA GLU A 207 13.97 1.56 22.30
C GLU A 207 13.35 0.39 23.07
N SER A 208 12.16 -0.07 22.68
CA SER A 208 11.51 -1.25 23.27
C SER A 208 12.38 -2.50 23.18
N MET A 209 13.10 -2.67 22.07
CA MET A 209 13.96 -3.85 21.86
C MET A 209 15.17 -3.93 22.80
N LYS A 210 15.64 -2.82 23.38
CA LYS A 210 16.68 -2.85 24.40
C LYS A 210 16.22 -3.67 25.61
N TYR A 211 15.02 -3.37 26.12
CA TYR A 211 14.44 -4.08 27.28
C TYR A 211 14.08 -5.55 26.92
N ILE A 212 13.63 -5.79 25.69
CA ILE A 212 13.33 -7.14 25.24
C ILE A 212 14.61 -7.99 25.15
N HIS A 213 15.71 -7.44 24.64
CA HIS A 213 16.97 -8.15 24.49
C HIS A 213 17.60 -8.53 25.85
N GLU A 214 17.49 -7.69 26.85
CA GLU A 214 17.94 -8.02 28.22
C GLU A 214 17.30 -9.31 28.75
N LYS A 215 16.07 -9.60 28.35
CA LYS A 215 15.29 -10.75 28.79
C LYS A 215 15.33 -11.93 27.81
N TYR A 216 15.44 -11.64 26.52
CA TYR A 216 15.38 -12.62 25.43
C TYR A 216 16.54 -12.40 24.43
N ALA A 217 17.75 -12.76 24.85
CA ALA A 217 18.98 -12.54 24.06
C ALA A 217 19.00 -13.22 22.69
N ASN A 218 18.12 -14.20 22.47
CA ASN A 218 18.00 -14.91 21.19
C ASN A 218 17.02 -14.26 20.21
N ILE A 219 16.25 -13.21 20.62
CA ILE A 219 15.28 -12.55 19.75
C ILE A 219 15.94 -11.36 19.05
N LYS A 220 15.81 -11.30 17.75
CA LYS A 220 16.28 -10.17 16.91
C LYS A 220 15.15 -9.25 16.49
N LEU A 221 15.49 -8.01 16.15
CA LEU A 221 14.65 -7.07 15.40
C LEU A 221 15.21 -6.93 13.99
N VAL A 222 14.34 -7.04 13.00
CA VAL A 222 14.63 -6.69 11.60
C VAL A 222 13.82 -5.48 11.21
N VAL A 223 14.49 -4.40 10.83
CA VAL A 223 13.88 -3.19 10.26
C VAL A 223 14.18 -3.19 8.77
N ALA A 224 13.16 -3.44 7.94
CA ALA A 224 13.32 -3.63 6.50
C ALA A 224 12.52 -2.61 5.69
N GLY A 225 13.22 -1.70 4.98
CA GLY A 225 12.59 -0.73 4.09
C GLY A 225 13.43 0.52 3.87
N GLY A 226 13.30 1.11 2.68
CA GLY A 226 14.00 2.35 2.37
C GLY A 226 13.36 3.57 3.01
N GLY A 227 14.14 4.60 3.25
CA GLY A 227 13.64 5.88 3.75
C GLY A 227 14.76 6.79 4.28
N LYS A 228 14.38 7.99 4.69
CA LYS A 228 15.30 8.88 5.38
C LYS A 228 15.37 8.49 6.85
N ILE A 229 16.53 8.04 7.31
CA ILE A 229 16.77 7.80 8.74
C ILE A 229 16.64 9.15 9.47
N TYR A 230 15.85 9.16 10.53
CA TYR A 230 15.54 10.35 11.33
C TYR A 230 15.89 10.17 12.81
N PHE A 231 16.43 9.01 13.17
CA PHE A 231 16.99 8.69 14.49
C PHE A 231 18.49 8.44 14.38
N ASP A 232 19.19 8.47 15.50
CA ASP A 232 20.62 8.18 15.54
C ASP A 232 20.86 6.69 15.32
N LYS A 233 21.25 6.30 14.11
CA LYS A 233 21.49 4.91 13.70
C LYS A 233 22.72 4.32 14.38
N SER A 234 23.72 5.15 14.76
CA SER A 234 24.97 4.67 15.37
C SER A 234 24.73 3.97 16.70
N LEU A 235 23.68 4.32 17.43
CA LEU A 235 23.27 3.68 18.69
C LEU A 235 22.86 2.21 18.52
N TYR A 236 22.58 1.78 17.29
CA TYR A 236 22.01 0.47 16.99
C TYR A 236 22.85 -0.35 16.01
N GLU A 237 23.84 0.23 15.32
CA GLU A 237 24.64 -0.46 14.29
C GLU A 237 25.54 -1.56 14.87
N GLU A 238 26.00 -1.39 16.11
CA GLU A 238 26.85 -2.37 16.83
C GLU A 238 26.05 -3.42 17.58
N GLN A 239 24.73 -3.31 17.62
CA GLN A 239 23.86 -4.24 18.35
C GLN A 239 23.58 -5.49 17.49
N ASP A 240 24.08 -6.65 17.92
CA ASP A 240 23.95 -7.94 17.19
C ASP A 240 22.49 -8.42 17.07
N TYR A 241 21.58 -7.89 17.89
CA TYR A 241 20.15 -8.20 17.88
C TYR A 241 19.32 -7.24 17.04
N ILE A 242 19.91 -6.19 16.41
CA ILE A 242 19.22 -5.25 15.55
C ILE A 242 19.81 -5.30 14.15
N GLU A 243 18.96 -5.54 13.15
CA GLU A 243 19.34 -5.50 11.73
C GLU A 243 18.52 -4.42 11.02
N ILE A 244 19.18 -3.39 10.48
CA ILE A 244 18.53 -2.29 9.73
C ILE A 244 18.90 -2.39 8.25
N ARG A 245 17.92 -2.81 7.42
CA ARG A 245 18.01 -2.84 5.95
C ARG A 245 17.37 -1.58 5.38
N ASN A 246 18.11 -0.48 5.34
CA ASN A 246 17.60 0.77 4.75
C ASN A 246 17.74 0.77 3.22
N CYS A 247 16.98 -0.09 2.57
CA CYS A 247 16.94 -0.22 1.12
C CYS A 247 15.52 -0.59 0.65
N TYR A 248 15.32 -0.62 -0.65
CA TYR A 248 14.09 -1.18 -1.21
C TYR A 248 14.08 -2.70 -1.02
N ILE A 249 12.98 -3.19 -0.46
CA ILE A 249 12.75 -4.62 -0.25
C ILE A 249 11.81 -5.11 -1.37
N GLY A 250 12.31 -6.01 -2.20
CA GLY A 250 11.51 -6.64 -3.26
C GLY A 250 10.48 -7.64 -2.72
N ILE A 251 9.45 -7.95 -3.51
CA ILE A 251 8.37 -8.86 -3.06
C ILE A 251 8.90 -10.23 -2.62
N PRO A 252 9.81 -10.91 -3.34
CA PRO A 252 10.31 -12.22 -2.90
C PRO A 252 11.06 -12.17 -1.56
N GLU A 253 11.83 -11.11 -1.32
CA GLU A 253 12.52 -10.88 -0.05
C GLU A 253 11.53 -10.56 1.07
N LEU A 254 10.56 -9.67 0.82
CA LEU A 254 9.53 -9.30 1.78
C LEU A 254 8.69 -10.52 2.20
N VAL A 255 8.33 -11.38 1.26
CA VAL A 255 7.61 -12.63 1.55
C VAL A 255 8.47 -13.56 2.42
N GLY A 256 9.78 -13.67 2.14
CA GLY A 256 10.71 -14.42 2.98
C GLY A 256 10.77 -13.88 4.41
N LEU A 257 10.93 -12.55 4.55
CA LEU A 257 10.95 -11.88 5.86
C LEU A 257 9.64 -12.08 6.63
N LEU A 258 8.49 -11.96 5.99
CA LEU A 258 7.19 -12.14 6.64
C LEU A 258 6.95 -13.60 7.04
N ARG A 259 7.31 -14.57 6.23
CA ARG A 259 7.16 -15.99 6.57
C ARG A 259 8.07 -16.43 7.71
N GLY A 260 9.24 -15.81 7.84
CA GLY A 260 10.23 -16.14 8.86
C GLY A 260 10.06 -15.40 10.18
N CYS A 261 9.28 -14.31 10.26
CA CYS A 261 9.15 -13.55 11.48
C CYS A 261 8.15 -14.18 12.47
N LEU A 262 8.32 -13.88 13.76
CA LEU A 262 7.34 -14.21 14.80
C LEU A 262 6.05 -13.44 14.59
N PHE A 263 6.16 -12.14 14.46
CA PHE A 263 5.09 -11.17 14.19
C PHE A 263 5.68 -9.86 13.67
N ALA A 264 4.83 -8.98 13.16
CA ALA A 264 5.24 -7.65 12.73
C ALA A 264 4.78 -6.56 13.71
N VAL A 265 5.44 -5.39 13.69
CA VAL A 265 5.10 -4.25 14.54
C VAL A 265 4.91 -3.00 13.68
N CYS A 266 3.81 -2.29 13.93
CA CYS A 266 3.47 -1.00 13.34
C CYS A 266 3.37 0.07 14.44
N PRO A 267 4.48 0.62 14.96
CA PRO A 267 4.51 1.52 16.11
C PRO A 267 4.23 2.97 15.69
N TYR A 268 3.22 3.16 14.84
CA TYR A 268 2.97 4.42 14.15
C TYR A 268 2.49 5.51 15.12
N LYS A 269 2.93 6.74 14.86
CA LYS A 269 2.49 7.97 15.56
C LYS A 269 1.29 8.61 14.88
N ASP A 270 1.12 8.35 13.57
CA ASP A 270 0.04 8.84 12.74
C ASP A 270 -0.18 7.89 11.55
N ALA A 271 -1.44 7.68 11.16
CA ALA A 271 -1.79 6.87 9.99
C ALA A 271 -3.19 7.22 9.47
N THR A 272 -3.37 7.17 8.15
CA THR A 272 -4.71 7.17 7.53
C THR A 272 -5.19 5.75 7.28
N GLN A 273 -4.29 4.88 6.83
CA GLN A 273 -4.47 3.43 6.66
C GLN A 273 -3.11 2.76 6.55
N SER A 274 -3.05 1.42 6.59
CA SER A 274 -1.79 0.71 6.49
C SER A 274 -1.85 -0.47 5.54
N GLY A 275 -1.26 -0.31 4.36
CA GLY A 275 -0.94 -1.42 3.47
C GLY A 275 0.04 -2.44 4.09
N VAL A 276 0.78 -2.04 5.13
CA VAL A 276 1.69 -2.91 5.88
C VAL A 276 0.89 -3.99 6.63
N ILE A 277 -0.16 -3.62 7.37
CA ILE A 277 -1.03 -4.59 8.06
C ILE A 277 -1.67 -5.54 7.06
N GLN A 278 -2.21 -5.01 5.96
CA GLN A 278 -2.80 -5.80 4.88
C GLN A 278 -1.79 -6.82 4.32
N THR A 279 -0.56 -6.38 4.09
CA THR A 279 0.53 -7.23 3.59
C THR A 279 0.88 -8.35 4.58
N ALA A 280 1.03 -8.02 5.86
CA ALA A 280 1.32 -8.98 6.92
C ALA A 280 0.20 -10.04 7.03
N PHE A 281 -1.05 -9.59 7.07
CA PHE A 281 -2.20 -10.48 7.18
C PHE A 281 -2.41 -11.37 5.95
N SER A 282 -2.04 -10.91 4.75
CA SER A 282 -2.07 -11.75 3.54
C SER A 282 -1.16 -12.99 3.64
N LEU A 283 -0.18 -12.95 4.54
CA LEU A 283 0.72 -14.07 4.86
C LEU A 283 0.51 -14.64 6.28
N ASN A 284 -0.64 -14.38 6.90
CA ASN A 284 -1.02 -14.84 8.23
C ASN A 284 -0.07 -14.37 9.36
N VAL A 285 0.56 -13.21 9.20
CA VAL A 285 1.49 -12.64 10.20
C VAL A 285 0.73 -11.69 11.12
N PRO A 286 0.59 -11.99 12.43
CA PRO A 286 -0.03 -11.09 13.39
C PRO A 286 0.75 -9.78 13.55
N VAL A 287 0.04 -8.71 13.90
CA VAL A 287 0.63 -7.38 14.00
C VAL A 287 0.33 -6.76 15.37
N ILE A 288 1.33 -6.19 16.02
CA ILE A 288 1.14 -5.21 17.09
C ILE A 288 1.08 -3.83 16.42
N ALA A 289 -0.03 -3.13 16.56
CA ALA A 289 -0.24 -1.81 15.97
C ALA A 289 -0.66 -0.79 17.04
N THR A 290 -0.42 0.47 16.77
CA THR A 290 -0.83 1.57 17.63
C THR A 290 -2.26 2.03 17.32
N ASP A 291 -2.93 2.61 18.33
CA ASP A 291 -4.27 3.20 18.21
C ASP A 291 -4.21 4.57 17.52
N VAL A 292 -3.88 4.57 16.23
CA VAL A 292 -3.85 5.78 15.40
C VAL A 292 -4.55 5.56 14.07
N GLY A 293 -5.25 6.58 13.60
CA GLY A 293 -5.93 6.58 12.31
C GLY A 293 -6.85 5.36 12.12
N ALA A 294 -6.71 4.66 10.99
CA ALA A 294 -7.50 3.47 10.68
C ALA A 294 -6.79 2.14 11.05
N LEU A 295 -5.70 2.14 11.81
CA LEU A 295 -5.04 0.89 12.21
C LEU A 295 -5.94 0.01 13.10
N PRO A 296 -6.72 0.55 14.07
CA PRO A 296 -7.66 -0.26 14.86
C PRO A 296 -8.79 -0.89 14.04
N ASP A 297 -9.13 -0.32 12.88
CA ASP A 297 -10.14 -0.93 12.00
C ASP A 297 -9.59 -2.15 11.24
N ALA A 298 -8.26 -2.18 11.03
CA ALA A 298 -7.58 -3.26 10.32
C ALA A 298 -7.20 -4.43 11.25
N VAL A 299 -6.99 -4.17 12.56
CA VAL A 299 -6.57 -5.17 13.54
C VAL A 299 -7.69 -5.39 14.55
N THR A 300 -8.17 -6.62 14.69
CA THR A 300 -9.06 -7.00 15.78
C THR A 300 -8.22 -7.40 16.98
N ASP A 301 -8.23 -6.53 18.02
CA ASP A 301 -7.41 -6.70 19.23
C ASP A 301 -7.66 -8.05 19.89
N GLY A 302 -6.58 -8.74 20.27
CA GLY A 302 -6.61 -10.09 20.84
C GLY A 302 -6.98 -11.22 19.87
N VAL A 303 -7.44 -10.92 18.65
CA VAL A 303 -7.93 -11.91 17.66
C VAL A 303 -6.99 -12.05 16.48
N THR A 304 -6.65 -10.94 15.80
CA THR A 304 -5.76 -10.95 14.63
C THR A 304 -4.43 -10.24 14.90
N GLY A 305 -4.33 -9.56 16.02
CA GLY A 305 -3.18 -8.78 16.43
C GLY A 305 -3.41 -8.12 17.77
N ALA A 306 -2.68 -7.04 18.06
CA ALA A 306 -2.89 -6.23 19.26
C ALA A 306 -2.87 -4.74 18.92
N ILE A 307 -3.66 -3.97 19.67
CA ILE A 307 -3.68 -2.50 19.62
C ILE A 307 -3.11 -1.95 20.92
N ILE A 308 -2.19 -1.01 20.81
CA ILE A 308 -1.51 -0.35 21.95
C ILE A 308 -1.57 1.17 21.80
N PRO A 309 -1.40 1.95 22.87
CA PRO A 309 -1.26 3.41 22.78
C PRO A 309 -0.07 3.81 21.89
N PRO A 310 -0.20 4.90 21.11
CA PRO A 310 0.93 5.43 20.33
C PRO A 310 1.97 6.09 21.24
N CYS A 311 3.23 6.15 20.78
CA CYS A 311 4.35 6.79 21.46
C CYS A 311 4.65 6.22 22.88
N ASP A 312 4.25 4.99 23.17
CA ASP A 312 4.42 4.34 24.47
C ASP A 312 5.36 3.14 24.35
N VAL A 313 6.62 3.34 24.73
CA VAL A 313 7.66 2.29 24.73
C VAL A 313 7.30 1.18 25.72
N ASN A 314 6.73 1.53 26.89
CA ASN A 314 6.39 0.55 27.92
C ASN A 314 5.24 -0.35 27.47
N ALA A 315 4.17 0.22 26.93
CA ALA A 315 3.05 -0.54 26.39
C ALA A 315 3.50 -1.50 25.27
N LEU A 316 4.37 -1.04 24.36
CA LEU A 316 4.94 -1.87 23.31
C LEU A 316 5.81 -3.00 23.90
N THR A 317 6.70 -2.69 24.84
CA THR A 317 7.58 -3.67 25.51
C THR A 317 6.75 -4.74 26.23
N CYS A 318 5.75 -4.32 27.03
CA CYS A 318 4.86 -5.26 27.72
C CYS A 318 4.09 -6.18 26.76
N LYS A 319 3.63 -5.64 25.62
CA LYS A 319 2.90 -6.45 24.63
C LYS A 319 3.83 -7.44 23.91
N ILE A 320 5.03 -7.03 23.55
CA ILE A 320 6.05 -7.93 22.98
C ILE A 320 6.40 -9.05 23.99
N ASP A 321 6.63 -8.70 25.25
CA ASP A 321 6.93 -9.66 26.32
C ASP A 321 5.78 -10.66 26.54
N ASP A 322 4.52 -10.20 26.55
CA ASP A 322 3.35 -11.10 26.64
C ASP A 322 3.31 -12.09 25.47
N TRP A 323 3.58 -11.65 24.26
CA TRP A 323 3.55 -12.51 23.09
C TRP A 323 4.71 -13.51 23.07
N LEU A 324 5.91 -13.11 23.49
CA LEU A 324 7.07 -14.00 23.57
C LEU A 324 6.89 -15.06 24.66
N LYS A 325 6.24 -14.74 25.78
CA LYS A 325 5.87 -15.69 26.82
C LYS A 325 4.80 -16.68 26.39
N ASN A 326 3.92 -16.27 25.48
CA ASN A 326 2.73 -17.01 25.11
C ASN A 326 2.67 -17.28 23.58
N PRO A 327 3.58 -18.08 23.00
CA PRO A 327 3.62 -18.31 21.56
C PRO A 327 2.34 -18.94 21.01
N GLN A 328 1.54 -19.60 21.85
CA GLN A 328 0.23 -20.14 21.46
C GLN A 328 -0.75 -19.04 21.04
N LYS A 329 -0.68 -17.84 21.68
CA LYS A 329 -1.48 -16.68 21.28
C LYS A 329 -1.15 -16.25 19.82
N ILE A 330 0.14 -16.22 19.47
CA ILE A 330 0.60 -15.87 18.12
C ILE A 330 0.04 -16.88 17.11
N ASN A 331 0.12 -18.17 17.40
CA ASN A 331 -0.39 -19.23 16.53
C ASN A 331 -1.92 -19.14 16.35
N LEU A 332 -2.66 -18.88 17.44
CA LEU A 332 -4.10 -18.66 17.38
C LEU A 332 -4.45 -17.47 16.50
N MET A 333 -3.72 -16.35 16.64
CA MET A 333 -3.92 -15.17 15.80
C MET A 333 -3.64 -15.47 14.31
N ARG A 334 -2.62 -16.27 14.00
CA ARG A 334 -2.36 -16.74 12.61
C ARG A 334 -3.55 -17.50 12.03
N CYS A 335 -4.13 -18.42 12.80
CA CYS A 335 -5.34 -19.15 12.41
C CYS A 335 -6.56 -18.23 12.25
N ASN A 336 -6.72 -17.26 13.13
CA ASN A 336 -7.81 -16.28 13.05
C ASN A 336 -7.69 -15.36 11.84
N ILE A 337 -6.47 -14.92 11.51
CA ILE A 337 -6.23 -14.14 10.28
C ILE A 337 -6.68 -14.95 9.07
N GLU A 338 -6.32 -16.23 9.01
CA GLU A 338 -6.71 -17.11 7.91
C GLU A 338 -8.22 -17.37 7.83
N SER A 339 -8.85 -17.65 8.96
CA SER A 339 -10.25 -18.09 8.99
C SER A 339 -11.25 -16.93 9.04
N ILE A 340 -10.93 -15.81 9.68
CA ILE A 340 -11.84 -14.69 9.92
C ILE A 340 -11.51 -13.53 8.99
N TRP A 341 -10.26 -13.00 9.09
CA TRP A 341 -9.89 -11.80 8.36
C TRP A 341 -9.89 -12.02 6.83
N ARG A 342 -9.33 -13.14 6.36
CA ARG A 342 -9.28 -13.45 4.93
C ARG A 342 -10.66 -13.58 4.30
N LYS A 343 -11.65 -14.15 5.01
CA LYS A 343 -13.03 -14.21 4.50
C LYS A 343 -13.61 -12.81 4.31
N LYS A 344 -13.33 -11.90 5.25
CA LYS A 344 -13.80 -10.52 5.19
C LYS A 344 -13.11 -9.74 4.05
N MET A 345 -11.81 -9.99 3.81
CA MET A 345 -10.99 -9.27 2.83
C MET A 345 -10.96 -9.94 1.44
N ASN A 346 -11.86 -10.88 1.19
CA ASN A 346 -11.99 -11.52 -0.13
C ASN A 346 -12.39 -10.51 -1.19
N TRP A 347 -11.75 -10.59 -2.36
CA TRP A 347 -12.01 -9.69 -3.47
C TRP A 347 -13.39 -9.84 -4.10
N VAL A 348 -14.02 -11.01 -4.06
CA VAL A 348 -15.32 -11.26 -4.73
C VAL A 348 -16.41 -10.30 -4.30
N PRO A 349 -16.75 -10.14 -3.00
CA PRO A 349 -17.74 -9.16 -2.57
C PRO A 349 -17.30 -7.72 -2.81
N ILE A 350 -16.00 -7.42 -2.70
CA ILE A 350 -15.47 -6.07 -2.95
C ILE A 350 -15.67 -5.70 -4.42
N VAL A 351 -15.28 -6.57 -5.34
CA VAL A 351 -15.47 -6.35 -6.80
C VAL A 351 -16.94 -6.15 -7.15
N LYS A 352 -17.85 -6.90 -6.52
CA LYS A 352 -19.29 -6.71 -6.73
C LYS A 352 -19.76 -5.31 -6.35
N GLN A 353 -19.28 -4.74 -5.23
CA GLN A 353 -19.57 -3.36 -4.85
C GLN A 353 -19.09 -2.34 -5.91
N TYR A 354 -17.87 -2.56 -6.44
CA TYR A 354 -17.36 -1.73 -7.54
C TYR A 354 -18.20 -1.86 -8.81
N GLU A 355 -18.62 -3.07 -9.17
CA GLU A 355 -19.46 -3.28 -10.36
C GLU A 355 -20.81 -2.57 -10.26
N GLU A 356 -21.48 -2.67 -9.13
CA GLU A 356 -22.75 -1.99 -8.87
C GLU A 356 -22.57 -0.48 -8.97
N PHE A 357 -21.51 0.06 -8.35
CA PHE A 357 -21.18 1.48 -8.40
C PHE A 357 -20.85 1.97 -9.82
N TYR A 358 -20.13 1.18 -10.61
CA TYR A 358 -19.83 1.51 -12.00
C TYR A 358 -21.07 1.44 -12.90
N LYS A 359 -21.93 0.45 -12.72
CA LYS A 359 -23.19 0.32 -13.46
C LYS A 359 -24.10 1.51 -13.21
N GLU A 360 -24.26 1.92 -11.95
CA GLU A 360 -25.00 3.12 -11.59
C GLU A 360 -24.41 4.37 -12.23
N PHE A 361 -23.07 4.50 -12.22
CA PHE A 361 -22.41 5.66 -12.85
C PHE A 361 -22.62 5.71 -14.35
N ILE A 362 -22.56 4.60 -15.05
CA ILE A 362 -22.79 4.51 -16.51
C ILE A 362 -24.25 4.84 -16.82
N PHE A 363 -25.19 4.27 -16.07
CA PHE A 363 -26.64 4.50 -16.28
C PHE A 363 -27.01 5.97 -16.14
N ASN A 364 -26.44 6.66 -15.16
CA ASN A 364 -26.70 8.10 -14.93
C ASN A 364 -26.05 9.02 -15.99
N GLN A 365 -25.31 8.49 -16.95
CA GLN A 365 -24.70 9.27 -18.05
C GLN A 365 -25.44 9.09 -19.41
N SER A 366 -26.26 8.04 -19.52
CA SER A 366 -27.11 7.76 -20.66
C SER A 366 -28.41 8.54 -20.59
#